data_a5f511b6837edaea65cd78542c7499f9
#
_entry.id   a5f511b6837edaea65cd78542c7499f9
#
_cell.length_a   1.000
_cell.length_b   1.000
_cell.length_c   1.000
_cell.angle_alpha   90.00
_cell.angle_beta   90.00
_cell.angle_gamma   90.00
#
_symmetry.space_group_name_H-M   'P 1'
#
loop_
_entity.id
_entity.type
_entity.pdbx_description
1 polymer ?
#
loop_
_entity_poly.entity_id
_entity_poly.type
_entity_poly.pdbx_seq_one_letter_code
_entity_poly.pdbx_strand_id
1 'polypeptide(L)'
;MSITPEAIWAASPSTTRGQPTPLSADSKGERIAYASNKSIFVRSIDHPEIAKQYTGHTTTTSVARFSPSGFYIASGDVSGSVRVWDSVGAETTKGEYHIIAGRINDIAWDGDSQRIIAVGDGKERFGHCITADSGNSVGEISGHSQQINCVDVRKQRPLRAATGSDDMSMCFFHGAPFKFNTSVRGKHDKFVYATQFSPDGSSLVTVGSDKRIWIYDGKTGEAVKQIGEGEDGHKGSTFGVSWSPDGKKVVTVSGDQTVKIWEVESGKLVHGWRLGEEGKVSVQHQQVGVVWPQGRSDGLIISLDLEGNLNYFKEGTDKPVKVVRGHQRAITAATAPSDGKTLWTGSAEGRLRTWDISTGSADLVDGESHSNYISSIACLPNTGSDDSRVFSVGWDDSLRTVDAAQKSFLGSAVKTDGQPKSATVAIIAGKPHTIVATTAGITSYHNGESAGAFQTPAPVTIVAAAGSVVAAGSDDKLVRIFNASSASSFSEVTTLKEATSPISALSFSPDGSHLAVGLTNGKIFAYSNASGSWTLETNRWSAHTARVTSLAWSPANKHVVSGALDTNVFVWSLADPGKRVKANNAHKEGVGAVAWTTDDKVISMGADAAVKVWKVAGVP
;
A
#
# COMPACT_ATOMS: atom_id res chain seq x y z
N MET A 1 -17.61 16.89 -20.13
CA MET A 1 -17.14 16.00 -19.04
C MET A 1 -15.79 16.50 -18.51
N SER A 2 -15.55 16.39 -17.22
CA SER A 2 -14.24 16.54 -16.58
C SER A 2 -14.05 15.43 -15.53
N ILE A 3 -12.80 15.09 -15.19
CA ILE A 3 -12.45 14.17 -14.13
C ILE A 3 -11.44 14.85 -13.21
N THR A 4 -11.74 14.90 -11.93
CA THR A 4 -10.92 15.56 -10.91
C THR A 4 -10.68 14.66 -9.72
N PRO A 5 -9.47 14.68 -9.10
CA PRO A 5 -9.22 13.88 -7.90
C PRO A 5 -10.07 14.41 -6.74
N GLU A 6 -10.69 13.52 -5.97
CA GLU A 6 -11.48 13.83 -4.78
C GLU A 6 -10.79 13.34 -3.50
N ALA A 7 -10.28 12.10 -3.49
CA ALA A 7 -9.60 11.52 -2.34
C ALA A 7 -8.52 10.51 -2.75
N ILE A 8 -7.57 10.29 -1.83
CA ILE A 8 -6.56 9.23 -1.92
C ILE A 8 -6.66 8.41 -0.64
N TRP A 9 -7.00 7.13 -0.76
CA TRP A 9 -6.89 6.17 0.33
C TRP A 9 -5.52 5.51 0.24
N ALA A 10 -4.65 5.92 1.15
CA ALA A 10 -3.23 5.66 1.05
C ALA A 10 -2.88 4.18 1.20
N ALA A 11 -1.85 3.76 0.48
CA ALA A 11 -1.19 2.48 0.71
C ALA A 11 -0.62 2.41 2.14
N SER A 12 -0.48 1.21 2.67
CA SER A 12 0.26 0.97 3.91
C SER A 12 1.77 1.16 3.73
N PRO A 13 2.51 1.52 4.80
CA PRO A 13 3.97 1.57 4.75
C PRO A 13 4.56 0.23 4.27
N SER A 14 5.55 0.29 3.39
CA SER A 14 6.28 -0.91 2.98
C SER A 14 7.20 -1.38 4.10
N THR A 15 7.08 -2.62 4.51
CA THR A 15 7.86 -3.24 5.57
C THR A 15 8.72 -4.39 5.04
N THR A 16 9.80 -4.68 5.73
CA THR A 16 10.65 -5.84 5.44
C THR A 16 11.01 -6.52 6.76
N ARG A 17 10.83 -7.83 6.82
CA ARG A 17 11.17 -8.60 8.02
C ARG A 17 12.64 -8.43 8.39
N GLY A 18 12.90 -8.15 9.67
CA GLY A 18 14.25 -7.97 10.19
C GLY A 18 14.86 -6.59 9.93
N GLN A 19 14.11 -5.66 9.36
CA GLN A 19 14.55 -4.28 9.12
C GLN A 19 13.64 -3.27 9.80
N PRO A 20 14.19 -2.18 10.38
CA PRO A 20 13.40 -1.06 10.85
C PRO A 20 12.71 -0.35 9.69
N THR A 21 11.52 0.16 9.94
CA THR A 21 10.77 0.99 8.99
C THR A 21 10.52 2.36 9.62
N PRO A 22 11.23 3.41 9.16
CA PRO A 22 11.11 4.74 9.73
C PRO A 22 9.72 5.35 9.49
N LEU A 23 9.12 5.86 10.56
CA LEU A 23 7.95 6.73 10.54
C LEU A 23 8.36 8.15 10.91
N SER A 24 7.70 9.16 10.37
CA SER A 24 7.94 10.56 10.71
C SER A 24 6.64 11.31 10.91
N ALA A 25 6.48 11.99 12.04
CA ALA A 25 5.41 12.95 12.25
C ALA A 25 5.92 14.38 12.04
N ASP A 26 5.04 15.29 11.62
CA ASP A 26 5.39 16.71 11.55
C ASP A 26 5.47 17.32 12.96
N SER A 27 6.03 18.54 13.05
CA SER A 27 6.26 19.23 14.33
C SER A 27 4.98 19.58 15.11
N LYS A 28 3.84 19.60 14.43
CA LYS A 28 2.53 19.84 15.07
C LYS A 28 1.84 18.56 15.52
N GLY A 29 2.33 17.39 15.08
CA GLY A 29 1.68 16.11 15.34
C GLY A 29 0.36 15.92 14.60
N GLU A 30 0.18 16.60 13.46
CA GLU A 30 -1.03 16.53 12.65
C GLU A 30 -0.92 15.52 11.51
N ARG A 31 0.31 15.27 11.00
CA ARG A 31 0.57 14.46 9.82
C ARG A 31 1.67 13.44 10.08
N ILE A 32 1.52 12.27 9.44
CA ILE A 32 2.53 11.21 9.42
C ILE A 32 2.99 10.95 7.97
N ALA A 33 4.29 10.78 7.78
CA ALA A 33 4.90 10.45 6.49
C ALA A 33 5.61 9.10 6.56
N TYR A 34 5.52 8.33 5.48
CA TYR A 34 6.17 7.03 5.35
C TYR A 34 6.39 6.64 3.87
N ALA A 35 7.33 5.74 3.65
CA ALA A 35 7.64 5.16 2.35
C ALA A 35 6.72 3.99 2.02
N SER A 36 6.24 3.93 0.78
CA SER A 36 5.51 2.79 0.23
C SER A 36 5.79 2.63 -1.25
N ASN A 37 6.37 1.48 -1.63
CA ASN A 37 6.78 1.21 -3.01
C ASN A 37 7.65 2.36 -3.59
N LYS A 38 7.26 2.99 -4.68
CA LYS A 38 7.98 4.14 -5.30
C LYS A 38 7.37 5.49 -4.92
N SER A 39 6.61 5.53 -3.85
CA SER A 39 5.88 6.72 -3.40
C SER A 39 6.13 7.02 -1.93
N ILE A 40 5.95 8.28 -1.56
CA ILE A 40 5.82 8.68 -0.16
C ILE A 40 4.38 9.10 0.07
N PHE A 41 3.78 8.58 1.14
CA PHE A 41 2.47 9.03 1.58
C PHE A 41 2.59 9.94 2.79
N VAL A 42 1.84 11.03 2.76
CA VAL A 42 1.61 11.94 3.88
C VAL A 42 0.15 11.83 4.26
N ARG A 43 -0.13 11.48 5.49
CA ARG A 43 -1.46 11.16 5.97
C ARG A 43 -1.80 11.98 7.19
N SER A 44 -3.03 12.47 7.31
CA SER A 44 -3.51 13.06 8.56
C SER A 44 -3.56 12.00 9.65
N ILE A 45 -3.11 12.34 10.86
CA ILE A 45 -3.12 11.43 12.00
C ILE A 45 -4.56 11.25 12.51
N ASP A 46 -5.31 12.32 12.67
CA ASP A 46 -6.67 12.27 13.19
C ASP A 46 -7.68 11.81 12.13
N HIS A 47 -7.45 12.18 10.87
CA HIS A 47 -8.27 11.88 9.68
C HIS A 47 -7.47 11.07 8.65
N PRO A 48 -7.20 9.77 8.89
CA PRO A 48 -6.33 8.97 8.01
C PRO A 48 -6.86 8.79 6.58
N GLU A 49 -8.14 9.07 6.35
CA GLU A 49 -8.76 9.14 5.02
C GLU A 49 -8.25 10.33 4.18
N ILE A 50 -7.66 11.34 4.84
CA ILE A 50 -7.01 12.49 4.18
C ILE A 50 -5.54 12.16 3.99
N ALA A 51 -5.15 11.95 2.74
CA ALA A 51 -3.78 11.61 2.38
C ALA A 51 -3.33 12.31 1.10
N LYS A 52 -2.02 12.45 0.97
CA LYS A 52 -1.32 12.93 -0.22
C LYS A 52 -0.27 11.92 -0.63
N GLN A 53 0.07 11.89 -1.91
CA GLN A 53 1.04 10.96 -2.48
C GLN A 53 2.10 11.72 -3.28
N TYR A 54 3.35 11.66 -2.85
CA TYR A 54 4.49 12.13 -3.64
C TYR A 54 5.04 10.99 -4.50
N THR A 55 5.11 11.20 -5.81
CA THR A 55 5.48 10.19 -6.82
C THR A 55 6.80 10.50 -7.54
N GLY A 56 7.61 11.42 -7.01
CA GLY A 56 8.84 11.87 -7.66
C GLY A 56 9.93 10.79 -7.81
N HIS A 57 10.00 9.81 -6.90
CA HIS A 57 10.99 8.74 -6.96
C HIS A 57 10.76 7.79 -8.13
N THR A 58 11.86 7.34 -8.75
CA THR A 58 11.85 6.36 -9.86
C THR A 58 12.11 4.94 -9.37
N THR A 59 12.74 4.79 -8.20
CA THR A 59 13.04 3.52 -7.55
C THR A 59 12.28 3.38 -6.23
N THR A 60 12.35 2.20 -5.59
CA THR A 60 11.68 1.93 -4.32
C THR A 60 12.16 2.88 -3.24
N THR A 61 11.21 3.55 -2.58
CA THR A 61 11.47 4.46 -1.45
C THR A 61 11.72 3.67 -0.17
N SER A 62 12.50 4.22 0.74
CA SER A 62 12.89 3.56 1.99
C SER A 62 12.60 4.39 3.23
N VAL A 63 12.63 5.72 3.13
CA VAL A 63 12.48 6.63 4.25
C VAL A 63 11.87 7.96 3.83
N ALA A 64 11.15 8.59 4.74
CA ALA A 64 10.68 9.97 4.61
C ALA A 64 10.75 10.65 5.98
N ARG A 65 11.27 11.87 6.04
CA ARG A 65 11.42 12.65 7.27
C ARG A 65 10.95 14.09 7.06
N PHE A 66 10.01 14.55 7.88
CA PHE A 66 9.64 15.96 7.93
C PHE A 66 10.80 16.81 8.40
N SER A 67 10.97 17.97 7.81
CA SER A 67 11.80 19.02 8.38
C SER A 67 11.18 19.55 9.68
N PRO A 68 11.96 20.03 10.66
CA PRO A 68 11.43 20.67 11.86
C PRO A 68 10.49 21.84 11.60
N SER A 69 10.67 22.57 10.49
CA SER A 69 9.76 23.62 10.05
C SER A 69 8.37 23.11 9.62
N GLY A 70 8.25 21.82 9.30
CA GLY A 70 7.02 21.22 8.77
C GLY A 70 6.70 21.54 7.30
N PHE A 71 7.52 22.37 6.64
CA PHE A 71 7.27 22.78 5.24
C PHE A 71 7.84 21.81 4.20
N TYR A 72 8.89 21.06 4.57
CA TYR A 72 9.59 20.15 3.65
C TYR A 72 9.60 18.72 4.18
N ILE A 73 9.74 17.79 3.25
CA ILE A 73 10.08 16.39 3.52
C ILE A 73 11.34 16.05 2.73
N ALA A 74 12.28 15.38 3.38
CA ALA A 74 13.36 14.67 2.71
C ALA A 74 13.01 13.19 2.64
N SER A 75 13.10 12.61 1.45
CA SER A 75 12.82 11.19 1.23
C SER A 75 13.95 10.51 0.48
N GLY A 76 14.27 9.29 0.88
CA GLY A 76 15.35 8.48 0.33
C GLY A 76 14.84 7.22 -0.36
N ASP A 77 15.64 6.70 -1.28
CA ASP A 77 15.33 5.50 -2.02
C ASP A 77 16.50 4.48 -2.07
N VAL A 78 16.25 3.33 -2.68
CA VAL A 78 17.23 2.24 -2.76
C VAL A 78 18.37 2.51 -3.73
N SER A 79 18.31 3.56 -4.54
CA SER A 79 19.41 3.97 -5.44
C SER A 79 20.42 4.88 -4.76
N GLY A 80 20.13 5.35 -3.53
CA GLY A 80 20.98 6.29 -2.80
C GLY A 80 20.66 7.75 -3.06
N SER A 81 19.53 8.02 -3.69
CA SER A 81 19.05 9.38 -3.97
C SER A 81 18.15 9.88 -2.86
N VAL A 82 18.34 11.14 -2.49
CA VAL A 82 17.49 11.90 -1.57
C VAL A 82 16.79 13.00 -2.34
N ARG A 83 15.48 13.11 -2.17
CA ARG A 83 14.67 14.21 -2.71
C ARG A 83 14.12 15.06 -1.60
N VAL A 84 14.23 16.37 -1.77
CA VAL A 84 13.62 17.38 -0.90
C VAL A 84 12.45 17.99 -1.64
N TRP A 85 11.29 18.00 -1.02
CA TRP A 85 10.05 18.48 -1.65
C TRP A 85 9.13 19.13 -0.63
N ASP A 86 8.21 19.96 -1.12
CA ASP A 86 7.32 20.72 -0.27
C ASP A 86 6.14 19.84 0.20
N SER A 87 5.87 19.84 1.50
CA SER A 87 4.83 19.04 2.14
C SER A 87 3.49 19.75 2.27
N VAL A 88 3.43 21.05 1.97
CA VAL A 88 2.26 21.90 2.21
C VAL A 88 1.54 22.25 0.92
N GLY A 89 2.28 22.49 -0.15
CA GLY A 89 1.75 22.89 -1.46
C GLY A 89 1.41 21.71 -2.38
N ALA A 90 1.96 21.76 -3.59
CA ALA A 90 1.72 20.80 -4.67
C ALA A 90 2.75 19.66 -4.73
N GLU A 91 3.37 19.32 -3.62
CA GLU A 91 4.40 18.27 -3.50
C GLU A 91 5.55 18.47 -4.54
N THR A 92 5.92 19.75 -4.78
CA THR A 92 6.95 20.10 -5.75
C THR A 92 8.34 19.72 -5.26
N THR A 93 9.09 18.98 -6.06
CA THR A 93 10.50 18.66 -5.80
C THR A 93 11.34 19.95 -5.84
N LYS A 94 12.09 20.21 -4.76
CA LYS A 94 13.00 21.35 -4.63
C LYS A 94 14.45 20.99 -4.94
N GLY A 95 14.84 19.75 -4.62
CA GLY A 95 16.17 19.24 -4.90
C GLY A 95 16.20 17.72 -5.00
N GLU A 96 17.16 17.22 -5.77
CA GLU A 96 17.46 15.80 -5.92
C GLU A 96 18.96 15.61 -5.80
N TYR A 97 19.41 14.77 -4.87
CA TYR A 97 20.79 14.61 -4.52
C TYR A 97 21.14 13.12 -4.44
N HIS A 98 22.19 12.71 -5.15
CA HIS A 98 22.75 11.36 -5.01
C HIS A 98 23.76 11.36 -3.87
N ILE A 99 23.47 10.65 -2.79
CA ILE A 99 24.22 10.70 -1.54
C ILE A 99 25.23 9.56 -1.41
N ILE A 100 24.75 8.32 -1.63
CA ILE A 100 25.55 7.09 -1.51
C ILE A 100 25.21 6.13 -2.65
N ALA A 101 26.12 5.19 -2.92
CA ALA A 101 25.91 4.17 -3.97
C ALA A 101 25.15 2.96 -3.44
N GLY A 102 23.94 3.17 -2.91
CA GLY A 102 23.07 2.12 -2.37
C GLY A 102 21.92 2.69 -1.56
N ARG A 103 21.19 1.82 -0.85
CA ARG A 103 19.96 2.16 -0.15
C ARG A 103 20.16 3.22 0.93
N ILE A 104 19.35 4.26 0.92
CA ILE A 104 19.20 5.16 2.06
C ILE A 104 18.34 4.46 3.13
N ASN A 105 18.90 4.24 4.32
CA ASN A 105 18.19 3.61 5.43
C ASN A 105 17.50 4.65 6.33
N ASP A 106 18.14 5.80 6.55
CA ASP A 106 17.56 6.86 7.37
C ASP A 106 18.06 8.25 6.95
N ILE A 107 17.29 9.27 7.36
CA ILE A 107 17.57 10.68 7.10
C ILE A 107 17.29 11.47 8.37
N ALA A 108 18.13 12.47 8.66
CA ALA A 108 17.89 13.43 9.74
C ALA A 108 18.08 14.86 9.28
N TRP A 109 17.21 15.75 9.75
CA TRP A 109 17.31 17.19 9.58
C TRP A 109 17.96 17.84 10.80
N ASP A 110 18.69 18.92 10.57
CA ASP A 110 19.10 19.81 11.68
C ASP A 110 17.91 20.66 12.17
N GLY A 111 18.05 21.27 13.35
CA GLY A 111 16.99 22.06 13.98
C GLY A 111 16.54 23.28 13.15
N ASP A 112 17.41 23.81 12.33
CA ASP A 112 17.16 24.98 11.49
C ASP A 112 16.53 24.63 10.13
N SER A 113 16.30 23.33 9.83
CA SER A 113 15.80 22.82 8.55
C SER A 113 16.69 23.17 7.34
N GLN A 114 17.99 23.35 7.55
CA GLN A 114 18.94 23.76 6.52
C GLN A 114 19.84 22.63 6.04
N ARG A 115 20.07 21.62 6.89
CA ARG A 115 21.00 20.52 6.61
C ARG A 115 20.31 19.18 6.78
N ILE A 116 20.78 18.25 5.97
CA ILE A 116 20.28 16.87 5.96
C ILE A 116 21.48 15.94 6.08
N ILE A 117 21.41 14.99 6.99
CA ILE A 117 22.29 13.82 6.99
C ILE A 117 21.49 12.64 6.48
N ALA A 118 21.99 11.98 5.43
CA ALA A 118 21.42 10.74 4.93
C ALA A 118 22.45 9.61 5.05
N VAL A 119 21.97 8.45 5.53
CA VAL A 119 22.80 7.30 5.81
C VAL A 119 22.18 6.02 5.26
N GLY A 120 23.00 5.00 5.05
CA GLY A 120 22.49 3.73 4.54
C GLY A 120 23.54 2.68 4.20
N ASP A 121 23.23 1.85 3.20
CA ASP A 121 24.06 0.75 2.71
C ASP A 121 24.83 1.19 1.46
N GLY A 122 25.83 2.03 1.65
CA GLY A 122 26.75 2.43 0.58
C GLY A 122 27.96 1.50 0.51
N LYS A 123 28.56 1.35 -0.68
CA LYS A 123 29.71 0.44 -0.87
C LYS A 123 30.99 0.95 -0.21
N GLU A 124 31.26 2.26 -0.33
CA GLU A 124 32.49 2.90 0.18
C GLU A 124 32.16 3.96 1.24
N ARG A 125 30.98 4.59 1.11
CA ARG A 125 30.49 5.62 2.02
C ARG A 125 29.12 5.22 2.50
N PHE A 126 28.91 5.28 3.80
CA PHE A 126 27.64 4.90 4.43
C PHE A 126 26.76 6.10 4.79
N GLY A 127 27.25 7.33 4.59
CA GLY A 127 26.46 8.53 4.85
C GLY A 127 27.17 9.82 4.48
N HIS A 128 26.37 10.89 4.30
CA HIS A 128 26.86 12.21 3.99
C HIS A 128 25.92 13.29 4.48
N CYS A 129 26.48 14.47 4.84
CA CYS A 129 25.72 15.65 5.20
C CYS A 129 25.75 16.66 4.06
N ILE A 130 24.59 17.19 3.70
CA ILE A 130 24.41 18.20 2.66
C ILE A 130 23.54 19.37 3.16
N THR A 131 23.63 20.51 2.47
CA THR A 131 22.60 21.56 2.60
C THR A 131 21.34 21.14 1.84
N ALA A 132 20.18 21.42 2.42
CA ALA A 132 18.89 20.98 1.87
C ALA A 132 18.45 21.72 0.60
N ASP A 133 18.95 22.94 0.40
CA ASP A 133 18.59 23.83 -0.69
C ASP A 133 19.46 23.61 -1.94
N SER A 134 20.75 23.37 -1.77
CA SER A 134 21.72 23.34 -2.86
C SER A 134 22.47 22.01 -3.00
N GLY A 135 22.35 21.11 -2.01
CA GLY A 135 23.07 19.83 -2.00
C GLY A 135 24.57 19.94 -1.75
N ASN A 136 25.05 21.13 -1.33
CA ASN A 136 26.46 21.32 -1.06
C ASN A 136 26.90 20.47 0.14
N SER A 137 28.09 19.86 0.02
CA SER A 137 28.66 19.04 1.09
C SER A 137 28.91 19.84 2.36
N VAL A 138 28.46 19.33 3.49
CA VAL A 138 28.65 19.89 4.85
C VAL A 138 29.49 18.96 5.74
N GLY A 139 29.77 17.75 5.28
CA GLY A 139 30.62 16.80 6.00
C GLY A 139 30.32 15.36 5.61
N GLU A 140 31.33 14.53 5.77
CA GLU A 140 31.25 13.10 5.56
C GLU A 140 30.90 12.39 6.87
N ILE A 141 30.01 11.43 6.81
CA ILE A 141 29.67 10.57 7.95
C ILE A 141 30.56 9.33 7.89
N SER A 142 31.60 9.32 8.70
CA SER A 142 32.63 8.29 8.77
C SER A 142 32.66 7.60 10.13
N GLY A 143 33.52 6.60 10.31
CA GLY A 143 33.75 5.90 11.58
C GLY A 143 33.08 4.54 11.70
N HIS A 144 32.13 4.20 10.83
CA HIS A 144 31.54 2.89 10.74
C HIS A 144 32.23 2.01 9.70
N SER A 145 32.24 0.70 9.94
CA SER A 145 32.81 -0.32 9.04
C SER A 145 31.75 -1.11 8.28
N GLN A 146 30.47 -0.89 8.58
CA GLN A 146 29.32 -1.52 7.93
C GLN A 146 28.21 -0.48 7.70
N GLN A 147 27.13 -0.90 7.05
CA GLN A 147 25.99 -0.03 6.77
C GLN A 147 25.47 0.69 8.03
N ILE A 148 25.03 1.90 7.83
CA ILE A 148 24.41 2.69 8.87
C ILE A 148 22.89 2.54 8.76
N ASN A 149 22.25 2.13 9.86
CA ASN A 149 20.81 1.88 9.90
C ASN A 149 19.99 3.11 10.28
N CYS A 150 20.54 3.97 11.11
CA CYS A 150 19.83 5.11 11.68
C CYS A 150 20.72 6.31 11.90
N VAL A 151 20.10 7.49 11.88
CA VAL A 151 20.76 8.76 12.20
C VAL A 151 19.77 9.71 12.86
N ASP A 152 20.25 10.50 13.82
CA ASP A 152 19.51 11.68 14.29
C ASP A 152 20.47 12.84 14.55
N VAL A 153 19.90 14.05 14.47
CA VAL A 153 20.61 15.31 14.71
C VAL A 153 19.95 16.04 15.87
N ARG A 154 20.77 16.42 16.84
CA ARG A 154 20.36 17.26 17.98
C ARG A 154 19.84 18.60 17.48
N LYS A 155 18.60 18.94 17.82
CA LYS A 155 17.92 20.13 17.30
C LYS A 155 18.42 21.45 17.93
N GLN A 156 18.99 21.38 19.13
CA GLN A 156 19.53 22.53 19.87
C GLN A 156 21.04 22.67 19.60
N ARG A 157 21.56 23.87 19.83
CA ARG A 157 23.01 24.12 19.83
C ARG A 157 23.66 23.70 21.17
N PRO A 158 24.88 23.18 21.16
CA PRO A 158 25.72 22.87 19.99
C PRO A 158 25.16 21.73 19.17
N LEU A 159 25.28 21.83 17.84
CA LEU A 159 24.81 20.76 16.93
C LEU A 159 25.63 19.48 17.15
N ARG A 160 24.94 18.36 17.20
CA ARG A 160 25.49 17.00 17.32
C ARG A 160 24.71 16.08 16.40
N ALA A 161 25.36 15.02 15.97
CA ALA A 161 24.68 13.93 15.28
C ALA A 161 25.12 12.60 15.88
N ALA A 162 24.24 11.61 15.80
CA ALA A 162 24.52 10.25 16.20
C ALA A 162 24.03 9.29 15.14
N THR A 163 24.79 8.20 14.93
CA THR A 163 24.47 7.15 13.96
C THR A 163 24.61 5.79 14.60
N GLY A 164 23.80 4.82 14.16
CA GLY A 164 23.88 3.43 14.59
C GLY A 164 24.05 2.50 13.39
N SER A 165 24.86 1.44 13.57
CA SER A 165 25.30 0.59 12.46
C SER A 165 25.24 -0.91 12.78
N ASP A 166 25.33 -1.72 11.73
CA ASP A 166 25.54 -3.18 11.81
C ASP A 166 26.90 -3.55 12.40
N ASP A 167 27.85 -2.61 12.48
CA ASP A 167 29.13 -2.81 13.17
C ASP A 167 29.02 -2.78 14.70
N MET A 168 27.80 -2.80 15.24
CA MET A 168 27.46 -2.83 16.66
C MET A 168 27.89 -1.56 17.45
N SER A 169 28.20 -0.47 16.74
CA SER A 169 28.64 0.77 17.36
C SER A 169 27.66 1.92 17.11
N MET A 170 27.71 2.89 18.02
CA MET A 170 27.15 4.23 17.85
C MET A 170 28.29 5.21 17.59
N CYS A 171 28.27 5.95 16.48
CA CYS A 171 29.21 7.03 16.22
C CYS A 171 28.57 8.37 16.55
N PHE A 172 29.35 9.25 17.18
CA PHE A 172 28.95 10.58 17.60
C PHE A 172 29.76 11.64 16.86
N PHE A 173 29.09 12.71 16.42
CA PHE A 173 29.65 13.76 15.59
C PHE A 173 29.43 15.12 16.21
N HIS A 174 30.44 15.99 16.12
CA HIS A 174 30.37 17.40 16.46
C HIS A 174 30.12 18.23 15.19
N GLY A 175 29.21 19.17 15.30
CA GLY A 175 28.89 19.91 14.28
C GLY A 175 28.37 21.02 13.89
N ALA A 176 28.18 21.85 12.91
CA ALA A 176 28.44 21.82 11.48
C ALA A 176 29.77 22.55 11.14
N PRO A 177 30.61 22.02 10.30
CA PRO A 177 30.49 20.74 9.59
C PRO A 177 30.55 19.56 10.58
N PHE A 178 29.77 18.48 10.27
CA PHE A 178 29.73 17.32 11.15
C PHE A 178 31.05 16.53 11.02
N LYS A 179 31.84 16.56 12.09
CA LYS A 179 33.11 15.86 12.19
C LYS A 179 32.99 14.70 13.16
N PHE A 180 33.54 13.56 12.79
CA PHE A 180 33.64 12.41 13.66
C PHE A 180 34.29 12.80 14.99
N ASN A 181 33.67 12.44 16.09
CA ASN A 181 34.19 12.67 17.45
C ASN A 181 34.60 11.34 18.09
N THR A 182 33.68 10.40 18.23
CA THR A 182 33.95 9.13 18.89
C THR A 182 33.04 8.01 18.36
N SER A 183 33.54 6.77 18.51
CA SER A 183 32.77 5.55 18.30
C SER A 183 32.58 4.84 19.63
N VAL A 184 31.35 4.73 20.09
CA VAL A 184 30.99 4.02 21.32
C VAL A 184 30.72 2.55 20.98
N ARG A 185 31.60 1.68 21.48
CA ARG A 185 31.57 0.24 21.29
C ARG A 185 31.31 -0.52 22.59
N GLY A 186 30.89 -1.79 22.49
CA GLY A 186 30.66 -2.66 23.64
C GLY A 186 29.41 -2.34 24.48
N LYS A 187 28.56 -1.43 23.99
CA LYS A 187 27.24 -1.18 24.57
C LYS A 187 26.18 -2.05 23.91
N HIS A 188 26.27 -2.21 22.61
CA HIS A 188 25.48 -3.15 21.83
C HIS A 188 26.37 -4.33 21.40
N ASP A 189 25.79 -5.55 21.43
CA ASP A 189 26.45 -6.80 21.01
C ASP A 189 25.95 -7.26 19.64
N LYS A 190 24.99 -6.54 19.06
CA LYS A 190 24.42 -6.75 17.72
C LYS A 190 24.11 -5.42 17.08
N PHE A 191 23.48 -5.44 15.91
CA PHE A 191 23.13 -4.28 15.11
C PHE A 191 22.36 -3.20 15.89
N VAL A 192 22.74 -1.95 15.71
CA VAL A 192 22.01 -0.80 16.24
C VAL A 192 20.99 -0.36 15.18
N TYR A 193 19.71 -0.40 15.51
CA TYR A 193 18.63 -0.19 14.54
C TYR A 193 18.00 1.20 14.59
N ALA A 194 17.96 1.83 15.75
CA ALA A 194 17.40 3.19 15.86
C ALA A 194 18.16 4.03 16.89
N THR A 195 18.20 5.33 16.63
CA THR A 195 18.76 6.34 17.53
C THR A 195 17.92 7.60 17.46
N GLN A 196 17.75 8.29 18.59
CA GLN A 196 17.02 9.54 18.64
C GLN A 196 17.47 10.42 19.83
N PHE A 197 17.68 11.71 19.57
CA PHE A 197 17.87 12.71 20.64
C PHE A 197 16.53 13.02 21.33
N SER A 198 16.59 13.30 22.64
CA SER A 198 15.44 13.83 23.36
C SER A 198 15.00 15.19 22.79
N PRO A 199 13.73 15.59 22.96
CA PRO A 199 13.23 16.87 22.44
C PRO A 199 14.03 18.09 22.89
N ASP A 200 14.55 18.06 24.12
CA ASP A 200 15.43 19.11 24.68
C ASP A 200 16.92 18.94 24.31
N GLY A 201 17.26 17.82 23.69
CA GLY A 201 18.61 17.46 23.29
C GLY A 201 19.56 17.13 24.44
N SER A 202 19.06 16.94 25.65
CA SER A 202 19.89 16.59 26.83
C SER A 202 20.35 15.13 26.79
N SER A 203 19.57 14.27 26.21
CA SER A 203 19.80 12.82 26.13
C SER A 203 19.74 12.29 24.70
N LEU A 204 20.35 11.15 24.50
CA LEU A 204 20.28 10.36 23.27
C LEU A 204 19.93 8.92 23.63
N VAL A 205 19.11 8.25 22.84
CA VAL A 205 18.77 6.84 23.03
C VAL A 205 19.20 6.04 21.82
N THR A 206 19.68 4.82 22.03
CA THR A 206 19.88 3.81 20.98
C THR A 206 19.20 2.51 21.34
N VAL A 207 18.70 1.80 20.31
CA VAL A 207 18.11 0.45 20.44
C VAL A 207 18.62 -0.46 19.34
N GLY A 208 18.64 -1.76 19.60
CA GLY A 208 19.23 -2.69 18.65
C GLY A 208 18.67 -4.09 18.66
N SER A 209 19.27 -4.90 17.82
CA SER A 209 18.96 -6.32 17.63
C SER A 209 19.29 -7.17 18.86
N ASP A 210 20.10 -6.66 19.78
CA ASP A 210 20.45 -7.26 21.05
C ASP A 210 19.41 -7.03 22.15
N LYS A 211 18.29 -6.33 21.84
CA LYS A 211 17.17 -6.01 22.74
C LYS A 211 17.49 -4.91 23.76
N ARG A 212 18.72 -4.37 23.75
CA ARG A 212 19.16 -3.36 24.70
C ARG A 212 18.66 -1.97 24.32
N ILE A 213 18.42 -1.16 25.35
CA ILE A 213 18.07 0.27 25.26
C ILE A 213 19.11 1.05 26.05
N TRP A 214 19.93 1.82 25.35
CA TRP A 214 20.99 2.62 25.98
C TRP A 214 20.67 4.11 25.94
N ILE A 215 20.91 4.79 27.05
CA ILE A 215 20.80 6.25 27.19
C ILE A 215 22.21 6.84 27.27
N TYR A 216 22.42 7.91 26.53
CA TYR A 216 23.67 8.66 26.45
C TYR A 216 23.43 10.13 26.75
N ASP A 217 24.47 10.85 27.16
CA ASP A 217 24.47 12.30 27.23
C ASP A 217 24.38 12.91 25.82
N GLY A 218 23.42 13.78 25.58
CA GLY A 218 23.14 14.35 24.25
C GLY A 218 24.15 15.39 23.77
N LYS A 219 25.09 15.85 24.63
CA LYS A 219 26.14 16.81 24.27
C LYS A 219 27.49 16.16 24.06
N THR A 220 27.80 15.11 24.83
CA THR A 220 29.10 14.43 24.82
C THR A 220 29.07 13.10 24.10
N GLY A 221 27.93 12.44 24.02
CA GLY A 221 27.79 11.08 23.47
C GLY A 221 28.25 9.98 24.45
N GLU A 222 28.56 10.32 25.69
CA GLU A 222 28.96 9.36 26.72
C GLU A 222 27.77 8.52 27.17
N ALA A 223 28.00 7.21 27.34
CA ALA A 223 26.97 6.29 27.81
C ALA A 223 26.64 6.54 29.27
N VAL A 224 25.37 6.76 29.58
CA VAL A 224 24.90 7.06 30.95
C VAL A 224 24.39 5.79 31.62
N LYS A 225 23.43 5.09 30.99
CA LYS A 225 22.83 3.87 31.55
C LYS A 225 22.10 3.03 30.51
N GLN A 226 21.90 1.78 30.84
CA GLN A 226 20.96 0.88 30.16
C GLN A 226 19.61 0.93 30.89
N ILE A 227 18.50 0.84 30.14
CA ILE A 227 17.14 0.75 30.69
C ILE A 227 16.41 -0.44 30.09
N GLY A 228 15.29 -0.84 30.68
CA GLY A 228 14.47 -1.94 30.17
C GLY A 228 15.12 -3.31 30.31
N GLU A 229 15.88 -3.52 31.37
CA GLU A 229 16.51 -4.80 31.69
C GLU A 229 15.57 -5.73 32.47
N GLY A 230 15.96 -6.99 32.59
CA GLY A 230 15.24 -8.00 33.38
C GLY A 230 14.03 -8.60 32.69
N GLU A 231 13.02 -8.97 33.46
CA GLU A 231 11.83 -9.69 32.97
C GLU A 231 10.97 -8.80 32.08
N ASP A 232 10.89 -7.52 32.37
CA ASP A 232 10.15 -6.54 31.59
C ASP A 232 10.81 -6.21 30.25
N GLY A 233 12.09 -6.54 30.08
CA GLY A 233 12.85 -6.30 28.84
C GLY A 233 12.23 -6.94 27.60
N HIS A 234 12.56 -6.40 26.43
CA HIS A 234 12.15 -7.00 25.17
C HIS A 234 12.73 -8.40 24.99
N LYS A 235 11.96 -9.30 24.39
CA LYS A 235 12.39 -10.70 24.11
C LYS A 235 12.83 -10.88 22.65
N GLY A 236 12.61 -9.87 21.79
CA GLY A 236 13.03 -9.82 20.39
C GLY A 236 13.84 -8.59 20.05
N SER A 237 14.36 -8.50 18.83
CA SER A 237 15.07 -7.32 18.33
C SER A 237 14.20 -6.06 18.47
N THR A 238 14.78 -4.98 18.99
CA THR A 238 14.12 -3.69 19.10
C THR A 238 14.39 -2.87 17.84
N PHE A 239 13.35 -2.58 17.06
CA PHE A 239 13.49 -1.97 15.74
C PHE A 239 13.31 -0.46 15.72
N GLY A 240 12.65 0.10 16.72
CA GLY A 240 12.36 1.53 16.75
C GLY A 240 12.24 2.08 18.15
N VAL A 241 12.49 3.39 18.27
CA VAL A 241 12.37 4.15 19.50
C VAL A 241 11.86 5.55 19.19
N SER A 242 11.05 6.11 20.09
CA SER A 242 10.65 7.52 20.02
C SER A 242 10.46 8.11 21.42
N TRP A 243 10.85 9.38 21.58
CA TRP A 243 10.70 10.11 22.83
C TRP A 243 9.29 10.67 23.00
N SER A 244 8.82 10.71 24.26
CA SER A 244 7.65 11.52 24.61
C SER A 244 7.94 13.02 24.42
N PRO A 245 6.90 13.84 24.15
CA PRO A 245 7.08 15.28 23.96
C PRO A 245 7.75 16.02 25.14
N ASP A 246 7.57 15.51 26.36
CA ASP A 246 8.18 16.07 27.59
C ASP A 246 9.61 15.55 27.85
N GLY A 247 10.11 14.62 27.01
CA GLY A 247 11.45 14.03 27.13
C GLY A 247 11.66 13.12 28.35
N LYS A 248 10.60 12.72 29.07
CA LYS A 248 10.71 11.90 30.29
C LYS A 248 10.57 10.40 30.00
N LYS A 249 9.89 10.04 28.93
CA LYS A 249 9.62 8.66 28.55
C LYS A 249 10.14 8.37 27.15
N VAL A 250 10.39 7.10 26.88
CA VAL A 250 10.63 6.59 25.53
C VAL A 250 9.69 5.43 25.27
N VAL A 251 9.21 5.34 24.02
CA VAL A 251 8.50 4.17 23.52
C VAL A 251 9.42 3.37 22.63
N THR A 252 9.40 2.06 22.78
CA THR A 252 10.17 1.12 21.96
C THR A 252 9.27 0.05 21.34
N VAL A 253 9.65 -0.46 20.18
CA VAL A 253 8.92 -1.49 19.44
C VAL A 253 9.84 -2.64 19.05
N SER A 254 9.29 -3.86 19.10
CA SER A 254 10.11 -5.06 18.97
C SER A 254 9.46 -6.15 18.12
N GLY A 255 10.35 -7.00 17.58
CA GLY A 255 9.99 -8.25 16.93
C GLY A 255 9.33 -9.29 17.86
N ASP A 256 9.28 -9.03 19.16
CA ASP A 256 8.51 -9.82 20.12
C ASP A 256 7.01 -9.48 20.14
N GLN A 257 6.55 -8.68 19.19
CA GLN A 257 5.16 -8.22 19.03
C GLN A 257 4.71 -7.21 20.09
N THR A 258 5.65 -6.57 20.80
CA THR A 258 5.31 -5.63 21.86
C THR A 258 5.70 -4.19 21.53
N VAL A 259 4.90 -3.27 22.09
CA VAL A 259 5.17 -1.83 22.18
C VAL A 259 5.28 -1.51 23.66
N LYS A 260 6.38 -0.90 24.10
CA LYS A 260 6.64 -0.64 25.53
C LYS A 260 7.06 0.80 25.79
N ILE A 261 6.52 1.40 26.85
CA ILE A 261 6.88 2.72 27.35
C ILE A 261 7.77 2.59 28.57
N TRP A 262 8.88 3.28 28.57
CA TRP A 262 9.86 3.30 29.65
C TRP A 262 10.00 4.70 30.22
N GLU A 263 10.02 4.83 31.54
CA GLU A 263 10.43 6.05 32.20
C GLU A 263 11.96 6.13 32.19
N VAL A 264 12.50 7.22 31.66
CA VAL A 264 13.95 7.31 31.43
C VAL A 264 14.71 7.44 32.73
N GLU A 265 14.19 8.19 33.70
CA GLU A 265 14.88 8.43 34.99
C GLU A 265 15.03 7.13 35.81
N SER A 266 13.95 6.40 36.01
CA SER A 266 13.96 5.14 36.77
C SER A 266 14.41 3.92 35.96
N GLY A 267 14.30 3.98 34.64
CA GLY A 267 14.54 2.85 33.72
C GLY A 267 13.44 1.79 33.75
N LYS A 268 12.31 2.03 34.41
CA LYS A 268 11.23 1.09 34.63
C LYS A 268 10.20 1.12 33.50
N LEU A 269 9.56 -0.04 33.28
CA LEU A 269 8.40 -0.16 32.39
C LEU A 269 7.22 0.63 33.00
N VAL A 270 6.63 1.52 32.20
CA VAL A 270 5.42 2.27 32.55
C VAL A 270 4.18 1.56 32.05
N HIS A 271 4.22 1.13 30.79
CA HIS A 271 3.10 0.46 30.12
C HIS A 271 3.61 -0.38 28.95
N GLY A 272 2.88 -1.44 28.60
CA GLY A 272 3.22 -2.28 27.46
C GLY A 272 1.99 -2.87 26.79
N TRP A 273 2.02 -2.94 25.47
CA TRP A 273 1.01 -3.61 24.67
C TRP A 273 1.64 -4.79 23.93
N ARG A 274 0.86 -5.84 23.79
CA ARG A 274 1.19 -6.98 22.94
C ARG A 274 0.15 -7.10 21.85
N LEU A 275 0.60 -7.22 20.60
CA LEU A 275 -0.28 -7.49 19.46
C LEU A 275 -0.30 -8.99 19.17
N GLY A 276 -1.46 -9.48 18.67
CA GLY A 276 -1.69 -10.90 18.46
C GLY A 276 -2.12 -11.64 19.73
N GLU A 277 -2.32 -12.94 19.61
CA GLU A 277 -2.74 -13.81 20.72
C GLU A 277 -1.58 -14.10 21.67
N GLU A 278 -1.87 -14.13 22.96
CA GLU A 278 -0.89 -14.48 23.99
C GLU A 278 -0.39 -15.91 23.78
N GLY A 279 0.93 -16.10 23.93
CA GLY A 279 1.58 -17.40 23.73
C GLY A 279 1.80 -17.80 22.26
N LYS A 280 1.20 -17.09 21.29
CA LYS A 280 1.42 -17.34 19.86
C LYS A 280 2.38 -16.34 19.26
N VAL A 281 3.35 -16.83 18.49
CA VAL A 281 4.25 -15.98 17.70
C VAL A 281 3.65 -15.78 16.32
N SER A 282 3.29 -14.55 16.01
CA SER A 282 2.80 -14.14 14.70
C SER A 282 3.76 -13.14 14.06
N VAL A 283 4.33 -13.53 12.93
CA VAL A 283 5.30 -12.68 12.20
C VAL A 283 4.69 -11.35 11.80
N GLN A 284 3.44 -11.36 11.38
CA GLN A 284 2.72 -10.16 10.92
C GLN A 284 2.54 -9.09 12.02
N HIS A 285 2.51 -9.50 13.29
CA HIS A 285 2.37 -8.59 14.43
C HIS A 285 3.70 -8.09 15.01
N GLN A 286 4.84 -8.49 14.43
CA GLN A 286 6.13 -7.92 14.79
C GLN A 286 6.10 -6.41 14.55
N GLN A 287 6.58 -5.64 15.53
CA GLN A 287 6.56 -4.19 15.46
C GLN A 287 7.90 -3.69 14.91
N VAL A 288 7.85 -2.93 13.79
CA VAL A 288 9.06 -2.55 13.02
C VAL A 288 9.30 -1.05 12.93
N GLY A 289 8.38 -0.23 13.40
CA GLY A 289 8.51 1.22 13.41
C GLY A 289 7.62 1.87 14.47
N VAL A 290 7.99 3.06 14.94
CA VAL A 290 7.22 3.80 15.92
C VAL A 290 7.49 5.31 15.81
N VAL A 291 6.48 6.10 16.12
CA VAL A 291 6.61 7.53 16.34
C VAL A 291 5.70 7.96 17.48
N TRP A 292 6.24 8.78 18.37
CA TRP A 292 5.50 9.54 19.36
C TRP A 292 5.42 10.97 18.83
N PRO A 293 4.27 11.40 18.24
CA PRO A 293 4.18 12.70 17.59
C PRO A 293 4.45 13.85 18.59
N GLN A 294 5.43 14.65 18.25
CA GLN A 294 5.79 15.83 19.01
C GLN A 294 4.71 16.91 18.88
N GLY A 295 4.43 17.80 19.57
CA GLY A 295 3.37 18.81 19.40
C GLY A 295 1.97 18.34 19.82
N ARG A 296 1.81 17.08 20.26
CA ARG A 296 0.56 16.55 20.83
C ARG A 296 0.66 16.40 22.35
N SER A 297 -0.44 16.71 23.02
CA SER A 297 -0.58 16.56 24.49
C SER A 297 -1.44 15.36 24.89
N ASP A 298 -2.03 14.65 23.92
CA ASP A 298 -2.97 13.55 24.16
C ASP A 298 -2.29 12.18 24.37
N GLY A 299 -0.96 12.14 24.38
CA GLY A 299 -0.17 10.93 24.61
C GLY A 299 -0.28 9.87 23.51
N LEU A 300 -0.71 10.27 22.30
CA LEU A 300 -0.85 9.35 21.19
C LEU A 300 0.50 8.80 20.72
N ILE A 301 0.58 7.49 20.57
CA ILE A 301 1.72 6.76 20.00
C ILE A 301 1.22 6.02 18.76
N ILE A 302 2.01 6.01 17.69
CA ILE A 302 1.69 5.26 16.48
C ILE A 302 2.82 4.26 16.24
N SER A 303 2.50 2.97 16.27
CA SER A 303 3.44 1.91 15.89
C SER A 303 3.06 1.31 14.54
N LEU A 304 4.03 0.67 13.92
CA LEU A 304 3.89 -0.02 12.64
C LEU A 304 4.21 -1.49 12.83
N ASP A 305 3.28 -2.36 12.47
CA ASP A 305 3.53 -3.79 12.40
C ASP A 305 4.05 -4.24 11.04
N LEU A 306 4.50 -5.48 10.95
CA LEU A 306 5.09 -6.02 9.72
C LEU A 306 4.05 -6.21 8.59
N GLU A 307 2.76 -6.27 8.92
CA GLU A 307 1.67 -6.28 7.93
C GLU A 307 1.37 -4.89 7.35
N GLY A 308 2.02 -3.84 7.88
CA GLY A 308 1.85 -2.46 7.42
C GLY A 308 0.70 -1.72 8.10
N ASN A 309 0.13 -2.25 9.17
CA ASN A 309 -0.89 -1.55 9.92
C ASN A 309 -0.26 -0.48 10.83
N LEU A 310 -0.84 0.72 10.83
CA LEU A 310 -0.52 1.76 11.79
C LEU A 310 -1.43 1.60 13.00
N ASN A 311 -0.85 1.21 14.14
CA ASN A 311 -1.55 0.95 15.39
C ASN A 311 -1.44 2.16 16.30
N TYR A 312 -2.56 2.75 16.66
CA TYR A 312 -2.67 3.96 17.47
C TYR A 312 -2.91 3.57 18.93
N PHE A 313 -2.02 3.97 19.82
CA PHE A 313 -2.10 3.65 21.23
C PHE A 313 -2.21 4.92 22.09
N LYS A 314 -2.83 4.77 23.24
CA LYS A 314 -2.80 5.75 24.33
C LYS A 314 -2.47 5.04 25.63
N GLU A 315 -1.61 5.66 26.46
CA GLU A 315 -1.27 5.11 27.77
C GLU A 315 -2.54 4.81 28.59
N GLY A 316 -2.59 3.65 29.24
CA GLY A 316 -3.74 3.20 30.03
C GLY A 316 -4.82 2.45 29.24
N THR A 317 -4.65 2.23 27.95
CA THR A 317 -5.53 1.36 27.16
C THR A 317 -4.91 -0.04 27.01
N ASP A 318 -5.75 -1.08 26.97
CA ASP A 318 -5.27 -2.47 26.81
C ASP A 318 -5.00 -2.84 25.34
N LYS A 319 -5.59 -2.09 24.40
CA LYS A 319 -5.54 -2.34 22.96
C LYS A 319 -5.35 -1.04 22.18
N PRO A 320 -4.96 -1.13 20.90
CA PRO A 320 -4.96 0.05 20.02
C PRO A 320 -6.33 0.71 20.00
N VAL A 321 -6.37 2.02 20.16
CA VAL A 321 -7.62 2.82 20.06
C VAL A 321 -8.10 2.94 18.62
N LYS A 322 -7.18 2.78 17.66
CA LYS A 322 -7.46 2.79 16.22
C LYS A 322 -6.39 1.98 15.48
N VAL A 323 -6.78 1.30 14.41
CA VAL A 323 -5.84 0.63 13.50
C VAL A 323 -6.13 1.10 12.09
N VAL A 324 -5.12 1.66 11.44
CA VAL A 324 -5.22 2.18 10.08
C VAL A 324 -4.56 1.21 9.13
N ARG A 325 -5.30 0.74 8.14
CA ARG A 325 -4.93 -0.34 7.23
C ARG A 325 -4.89 0.10 5.77
N GLY A 326 -4.29 -0.72 4.92
CA GLY A 326 -4.24 -0.58 3.47
C GLY A 326 -3.48 -1.76 2.86
N HIS A 327 -3.24 -1.72 1.55
CA HIS A 327 -2.35 -2.67 0.89
C HIS A 327 -0.91 -2.18 0.92
N GLN A 328 0.05 -3.11 1.01
CA GLN A 328 1.48 -2.83 0.87
C GLN A 328 1.98 -3.08 -0.57
N ARG A 329 1.27 -3.89 -1.33
CA ARG A 329 1.61 -4.29 -2.70
C ARG A 329 0.50 -3.91 -3.67
N ALA A 330 0.84 -3.93 -4.95
CA ALA A 330 -0.06 -3.61 -6.05
C ALA A 330 -1.45 -4.21 -5.87
N ILE A 331 -2.49 -3.41 -6.05
CA ILE A 331 -3.87 -3.88 -6.12
C ILE A 331 -4.10 -4.39 -7.54
N THR A 332 -4.50 -5.64 -7.64
CA THR A 332 -4.55 -6.40 -8.90
C THR A 332 -5.96 -6.71 -9.37
N ALA A 333 -6.90 -6.73 -8.44
CA ALA A 333 -8.31 -7.01 -8.72
C ALA A 333 -9.19 -6.23 -7.75
N ALA A 334 -10.38 -5.86 -8.19
CA ALA A 334 -11.38 -5.23 -7.36
C ALA A 334 -12.79 -5.53 -7.83
N THR A 335 -13.73 -5.48 -6.90
CA THR A 335 -15.16 -5.50 -7.19
C THR A 335 -15.91 -4.62 -6.20
N ALA A 336 -16.94 -3.95 -6.65
CA ALA A 336 -17.87 -3.21 -5.80
C ALA A 336 -19.24 -3.88 -5.91
N PRO A 337 -19.75 -4.50 -4.83
CA PRO A 337 -21.12 -4.98 -4.77
C PRO A 337 -22.12 -3.85 -5.05
N SER A 338 -23.31 -4.22 -5.50
CA SER A 338 -24.37 -3.26 -5.83
C SER A 338 -24.92 -2.48 -4.62
N ASP A 339 -24.44 -2.77 -3.41
CA ASP A 339 -24.78 -2.01 -2.19
C ASP A 339 -24.23 -0.59 -2.21
N GLY A 340 -23.24 -0.29 -3.07
CA GLY A 340 -22.59 1.02 -3.18
C GLY A 340 -21.81 1.46 -1.93
N LYS A 341 -21.63 0.57 -0.94
CA LYS A 341 -21.02 0.91 0.36
C LYS A 341 -19.64 0.33 0.53
N THR A 342 -19.39 -0.84 -0.02
CA THR A 342 -18.15 -1.60 0.20
C THR A 342 -17.41 -1.82 -1.11
N LEU A 343 -16.10 -1.54 -1.12
CA LEU A 343 -15.20 -1.92 -2.20
C LEU A 343 -14.33 -3.09 -1.71
N TRP A 344 -14.24 -4.15 -2.50
CA TRP A 344 -13.36 -5.30 -2.27
C TRP A 344 -12.14 -5.22 -3.17
N THR A 345 -10.97 -5.40 -2.60
CA THR A 345 -9.70 -5.33 -3.35
C THR A 345 -8.81 -6.51 -3.01
N GLY A 346 -8.12 -7.00 -4.03
CA GLY A 346 -7.11 -8.05 -3.92
C GLY A 346 -5.75 -7.55 -4.37
N SER A 347 -4.70 -8.05 -3.74
CA SER A 347 -3.33 -7.61 -4.00
C SER A 347 -2.44 -8.68 -4.61
N ALA A 348 -1.29 -8.24 -5.10
CA ALA A 348 -0.24 -9.11 -5.64
C ALA A 348 0.39 -10.06 -4.61
N GLU A 349 0.19 -9.82 -3.32
CA GLU A 349 0.64 -10.69 -2.23
C GLU A 349 -0.44 -11.64 -1.71
N GLY A 350 -1.61 -11.67 -2.37
CA GLY A 350 -2.72 -12.56 -2.00
C GLY A 350 -3.63 -12.04 -0.89
N ARG A 351 -3.52 -10.78 -0.50
CA ARG A 351 -4.35 -10.20 0.56
C ARG A 351 -5.64 -9.62 0.01
N LEU A 352 -6.76 -9.94 0.66
CA LEU A 352 -8.04 -9.28 0.47
C LEU A 352 -8.23 -8.18 1.51
N ARG A 353 -8.78 -7.04 1.07
CA ARG A 353 -9.21 -5.93 1.93
C ARG A 353 -10.60 -5.46 1.51
N THR A 354 -11.36 -4.97 2.48
CA THR A 354 -12.58 -4.22 2.23
C THR A 354 -12.33 -2.75 2.53
N TRP A 355 -13.01 -1.88 1.79
CA TRP A 355 -12.95 -0.43 1.99
C TRP A 355 -14.37 0.09 2.13
N ASP A 356 -14.62 0.87 3.16
CA ASP A 356 -15.84 1.66 3.25
C ASP A 356 -15.73 2.84 2.28
N ILE A 357 -16.65 2.89 1.30
CA ILE A 357 -16.60 3.90 0.22
C ILE A 357 -16.87 5.31 0.75
N SER A 358 -17.58 5.44 1.86
CA SER A 358 -17.91 6.75 2.45
C SER A 358 -16.75 7.34 3.25
N THR A 359 -15.97 6.50 3.93
CA THR A 359 -14.90 6.92 4.85
C THR A 359 -13.50 6.65 4.31
N GLY A 360 -13.35 5.77 3.32
CA GLY A 360 -12.03 5.33 2.83
C GLY A 360 -11.27 4.47 3.83
N SER A 361 -11.92 3.97 4.88
CA SER A 361 -11.27 3.08 5.85
C SER A 361 -11.22 1.65 5.33
N ALA A 362 -10.05 1.01 5.51
CA ALA A 362 -9.83 -0.37 5.10
C ALA A 362 -9.93 -1.33 6.30
N ASP A 363 -10.54 -2.50 6.06
CA ASP A 363 -10.60 -3.60 7.01
C ASP A 363 -9.95 -4.87 6.48
N LEU A 364 -9.58 -5.75 7.41
CA LEU A 364 -9.14 -7.11 7.13
C LEU A 364 -10.31 -7.99 6.69
N VAL A 365 -9.97 -9.01 5.92
CA VAL A 365 -10.82 -10.20 5.75
C VAL A 365 -10.20 -11.32 6.59
N ASP A 366 -10.95 -11.78 7.59
CA ASP A 366 -10.46 -12.77 8.56
C ASP A 366 -10.35 -14.16 7.94
N GLY A 367 -9.33 -14.91 8.37
CA GLY A 367 -9.08 -16.27 7.94
C GLY A 367 -7.91 -16.40 6.96
N GLU A 368 -7.80 -17.58 6.35
CA GLU A 368 -6.68 -17.90 5.47
C GLU A 368 -6.86 -17.27 4.09
N SER A 369 -6.04 -16.28 3.77
CA SER A 369 -6.02 -15.60 2.47
C SER A 369 -5.25 -16.39 1.41
N HIS A 370 -5.24 -15.91 0.16
CA HIS A 370 -4.37 -16.45 -0.89
C HIS A 370 -2.89 -16.33 -0.50
N SER A 371 -2.08 -17.26 -0.95
CA SER A 371 -0.62 -17.23 -0.74
C SER A 371 0.13 -16.53 -1.89
N ASN A 372 -0.57 -16.13 -2.96
CA ASN A 372 0.00 -15.52 -4.16
C ASN A 372 -0.99 -14.53 -4.78
N TYR A 373 -0.58 -13.91 -5.88
CA TYR A 373 -1.30 -12.92 -6.69
C TYR A 373 -2.79 -13.25 -6.87
N ILE A 374 -3.67 -12.34 -6.48
CA ILE A 374 -5.12 -12.43 -6.73
C ILE A 374 -5.39 -11.93 -8.14
N SER A 375 -5.84 -12.82 -9.01
CA SER A 375 -6.09 -12.49 -10.43
C SER A 375 -7.47 -11.91 -10.67
N SER A 376 -8.47 -12.26 -9.86
CA SER A 376 -9.82 -11.73 -10.00
C SER A 376 -10.63 -11.84 -8.71
N ILE A 377 -11.59 -10.93 -8.55
CA ILE A 377 -12.60 -10.95 -7.50
C ILE A 377 -13.96 -10.77 -8.16
N ALA A 378 -14.92 -11.58 -7.78
CA ALA A 378 -16.30 -11.50 -8.24
C ALA A 378 -17.26 -11.51 -7.06
N CYS A 379 -18.33 -10.74 -7.13
CA CYS A 379 -19.39 -10.74 -6.12
C CYS A 379 -20.69 -11.25 -6.69
N LEU A 380 -21.53 -11.85 -5.84
CA LEU A 380 -22.89 -12.21 -6.21
C LEU A 380 -23.67 -10.94 -6.55
N PRO A 381 -24.49 -10.98 -7.61
CA PRO A 381 -25.48 -9.95 -7.85
C PRO A 381 -26.41 -9.89 -6.62
N ASN A 382 -26.79 -8.69 -6.19
CA ASN A 382 -27.73 -8.53 -5.09
C ASN A 382 -29.12 -9.00 -5.52
N THR A 383 -29.45 -10.24 -5.19
CA THR A 383 -30.73 -10.87 -5.52
C THR A 383 -31.79 -10.68 -4.43
N GLY A 384 -31.54 -9.82 -3.43
CA GLY A 384 -32.43 -9.60 -2.29
C GLY A 384 -32.43 -10.73 -1.27
N SER A 385 -31.51 -11.70 -1.40
CA SER A 385 -31.25 -12.71 -0.37
C SER A 385 -30.18 -12.21 0.59
N ASP A 386 -30.21 -12.66 1.85
CA ASP A 386 -29.17 -12.38 2.86
C ASP A 386 -27.79 -12.99 2.52
N ASP A 387 -27.66 -13.70 1.41
CA ASP A 387 -26.46 -14.40 0.99
C ASP A 387 -25.56 -13.47 0.15
N SER A 388 -24.74 -12.69 0.83
CA SER A 388 -23.74 -11.81 0.21
C SER A 388 -22.36 -12.47 0.20
N ARG A 389 -22.06 -13.24 -0.86
CA ARG A 389 -20.74 -13.88 -1.02
C ARG A 389 -19.87 -13.13 -2.01
N VAL A 390 -18.57 -13.12 -1.70
CA VAL A 390 -17.51 -12.66 -2.57
C VAL A 390 -16.57 -13.82 -2.87
N PHE A 391 -16.18 -13.97 -4.12
CA PHE A 391 -15.28 -15.00 -4.61
C PHE A 391 -13.98 -14.39 -5.08
N SER A 392 -12.86 -15.00 -4.72
CA SER A 392 -11.54 -14.60 -5.19
C SER A 392 -10.80 -15.78 -5.75
N VAL A 393 -10.03 -15.55 -6.81
CA VAL A 393 -9.15 -16.55 -7.42
C VAL A 393 -7.73 -16.01 -7.50
N GLY A 394 -6.75 -16.87 -7.26
CA GLY A 394 -5.34 -16.49 -7.20
C GLY A 394 -4.40 -17.49 -7.88
N TRP A 395 -3.16 -17.05 -8.08
CA TRP A 395 -2.10 -17.87 -8.68
C TRP A 395 -1.55 -18.96 -7.76
N ASP A 396 -2.20 -19.15 -6.62
CA ASP A 396 -2.05 -20.33 -5.75
C ASP A 396 -3.00 -21.48 -6.17
N ASP A 397 -3.55 -21.41 -7.40
CA ASP A 397 -4.46 -22.36 -8.00
C ASP A 397 -5.68 -22.63 -7.12
N SER A 398 -6.20 -21.58 -6.49
CA SER A 398 -7.34 -21.70 -5.59
C SER A 398 -8.46 -20.70 -5.87
N LEU A 399 -9.68 -21.15 -5.62
CA LEU A 399 -10.89 -20.34 -5.46
C LEU A 399 -11.21 -20.29 -3.97
N ARG A 400 -11.42 -19.08 -3.46
CA ARG A 400 -11.85 -18.85 -2.06
C ARG A 400 -13.18 -18.11 -2.03
N THR A 401 -14.01 -18.50 -1.08
CA THR A 401 -15.30 -17.87 -0.82
C THR A 401 -15.21 -17.05 0.45
N VAL A 402 -15.82 -15.89 0.47
CA VAL A 402 -15.86 -14.96 1.60
C VAL A 402 -17.29 -14.62 1.92
N ASP A 403 -17.65 -14.65 3.20
CA ASP A 403 -18.88 -14.04 3.72
C ASP A 403 -18.65 -12.52 3.77
N ALA A 404 -19.39 -11.77 2.98
CA ALA A 404 -19.22 -10.32 2.90
C ALA A 404 -19.73 -9.60 4.16
N ALA A 405 -20.73 -10.13 4.85
CA ALA A 405 -21.29 -9.53 6.06
C ALA A 405 -20.33 -9.70 7.25
N GLN A 406 -19.74 -10.88 7.39
CA GLN A 406 -18.78 -11.19 8.46
C GLN A 406 -17.34 -10.79 8.10
N LYS A 407 -17.06 -10.47 6.84
CA LYS A 407 -15.71 -10.20 6.30
C LYS A 407 -14.73 -11.33 6.65
N SER A 408 -15.14 -12.57 6.45
CA SER A 408 -14.36 -13.76 6.78
C SER A 408 -14.41 -14.80 5.68
N PHE A 409 -13.29 -15.52 5.50
CA PHE A 409 -13.24 -16.64 4.55
C PHE A 409 -14.12 -17.79 5.03
N LEU A 410 -14.86 -18.39 4.10
CA LEU A 410 -15.72 -19.54 4.33
C LEU A 410 -15.03 -20.83 3.87
N GLY A 411 -14.97 -21.81 4.76
CA GLY A 411 -14.43 -23.14 4.42
C GLY A 411 -12.96 -23.15 4.00
N SER A 412 -12.54 -24.23 3.38
CA SER A 412 -11.20 -24.39 2.81
C SER A 412 -11.13 -23.86 1.37
N ALA A 413 -9.92 -23.54 0.92
CA ALA A 413 -9.68 -23.21 -0.48
C ALA A 413 -10.04 -24.36 -1.41
N VAL A 414 -10.75 -24.06 -2.49
CA VAL A 414 -11.11 -25.01 -3.53
C VAL A 414 -10.02 -24.97 -4.61
N LYS A 415 -9.39 -26.10 -4.90
CA LYS A 415 -8.39 -26.19 -5.96
C LYS A 415 -9.03 -26.02 -7.33
N THR A 416 -8.42 -25.20 -8.19
CA THR A 416 -8.84 -25.02 -9.59
C THR A 416 -8.12 -25.99 -10.52
N ASP A 417 -8.72 -26.26 -11.68
CA ASP A 417 -8.19 -27.19 -12.71
C ASP A 417 -7.03 -26.58 -13.53
N GLY A 418 -6.32 -25.61 -12.99
CA GLY A 418 -5.23 -24.89 -13.62
C GLY A 418 -5.15 -23.47 -13.07
N GLN A 419 -4.12 -22.73 -13.46
CA GLN A 419 -3.92 -21.36 -12.97
C GLN A 419 -5.08 -20.45 -13.37
N PRO A 420 -5.82 -19.88 -12.40
CA PRO A 420 -6.94 -18.99 -12.69
C PRO A 420 -6.45 -17.65 -13.26
N LYS A 421 -7.13 -17.21 -14.31
CA LYS A 421 -6.86 -15.93 -14.99
C LYS A 421 -7.91 -14.88 -14.63
N SER A 422 -9.18 -15.28 -14.57
CA SER A 422 -10.31 -14.39 -14.32
C SER A 422 -11.47 -15.16 -13.73
N ALA A 423 -12.32 -14.48 -12.97
CA ALA A 423 -13.57 -15.02 -12.46
C ALA A 423 -14.71 -14.01 -12.62
N THR A 424 -15.92 -14.52 -12.80
CA THR A 424 -17.16 -13.75 -12.83
C THR A 424 -18.30 -14.57 -12.22
N VAL A 425 -19.47 -13.99 -12.01
CA VAL A 425 -20.67 -14.72 -11.55
C VAL A 425 -21.71 -14.67 -12.63
N ALA A 426 -22.23 -15.84 -13.00
CA ALA A 426 -23.36 -16.02 -13.93
C ALA A 426 -24.56 -16.62 -13.20
N ILE A 427 -25.78 -16.33 -13.68
CA ILE A 427 -27.01 -16.96 -13.19
C ILE A 427 -27.39 -18.10 -14.12
N ILE A 428 -27.17 -19.33 -13.69
CA ILE A 428 -27.44 -20.53 -14.45
C ILE A 428 -28.62 -21.28 -13.84
N ALA A 429 -29.68 -21.53 -14.62
CA ALA A 429 -30.92 -22.15 -14.14
C ALA A 429 -31.46 -21.48 -12.85
N GLY A 430 -31.39 -20.15 -12.77
CA GLY A 430 -31.86 -19.37 -11.63
C GLY A 430 -30.95 -19.39 -10.39
N LYS A 431 -29.77 -20.03 -10.47
CA LYS A 431 -28.80 -20.12 -9.38
C LYS A 431 -27.50 -19.41 -9.73
N PRO A 432 -26.84 -18.75 -8.77
CA PRO A 432 -25.53 -18.14 -9.01
C PRO A 432 -24.44 -19.20 -9.12
N HIS A 433 -23.62 -19.06 -10.14
CA HIS A 433 -22.43 -19.88 -10.38
C HIS A 433 -21.21 -18.97 -10.54
N THR A 434 -20.11 -19.29 -9.88
CA THR A 434 -18.83 -18.65 -10.14
C THR A 434 -18.19 -19.30 -11.35
N ILE A 435 -17.97 -18.52 -12.39
CA ILE A 435 -17.34 -18.95 -13.64
C ILE A 435 -15.87 -18.55 -13.58
N VAL A 436 -14.98 -19.51 -13.60
CA VAL A 436 -13.52 -19.30 -13.52
C VAL A 436 -12.87 -19.71 -14.83
N ALA A 437 -12.18 -18.77 -15.46
CA ALA A 437 -11.29 -19.06 -16.59
C ALA A 437 -9.92 -19.47 -16.06
N THR A 438 -9.44 -20.62 -16.48
CA THR A 438 -8.12 -21.15 -16.14
C THR A 438 -7.31 -21.44 -17.41
N THR A 439 -6.07 -21.85 -17.23
CA THR A 439 -5.24 -22.34 -18.35
C THR A 439 -5.80 -23.62 -18.97
N ALA A 440 -6.68 -24.35 -18.27
CA ALA A 440 -7.30 -25.60 -18.76
C ALA A 440 -8.65 -25.39 -19.47
N GLY A 441 -9.28 -24.20 -19.32
CA GLY A 441 -10.60 -23.90 -19.88
C GLY A 441 -11.45 -23.07 -18.91
N ILE A 442 -12.77 -23.21 -18.99
CA ILE A 442 -13.73 -22.55 -18.09
C ILE A 442 -14.32 -23.61 -17.16
N THR A 443 -14.30 -23.35 -15.85
CA THR A 443 -14.94 -24.20 -14.86
C THR A 443 -16.01 -23.40 -14.12
N SER A 444 -17.17 -24.01 -13.94
CA SER A 444 -18.30 -23.47 -13.19
C SER A 444 -18.30 -24.04 -11.77
N TYR A 445 -18.45 -23.19 -10.77
CA TYR A 445 -18.55 -23.58 -9.35
C TYR A 445 -19.89 -23.12 -8.79
N HIS A 446 -20.53 -23.97 -7.99
CA HIS A 446 -21.72 -23.63 -7.23
C HIS A 446 -21.47 -23.95 -5.74
N ASN A 447 -21.67 -22.96 -4.86
CA ASN A 447 -21.39 -23.09 -3.42
C ASN A 447 -19.98 -23.61 -3.08
N GLY A 448 -18.96 -23.24 -3.89
CA GLY A 448 -17.59 -23.69 -3.70
C GLY A 448 -17.26 -25.09 -4.25
N GLU A 449 -18.22 -25.78 -4.85
CA GLU A 449 -18.02 -27.10 -5.48
C GLU A 449 -17.98 -26.97 -7.00
N SER A 450 -17.13 -27.74 -7.68
CA SER A 450 -17.11 -27.82 -9.14
C SER A 450 -18.42 -28.39 -9.63
N ALA A 451 -19.14 -27.61 -10.45
CA ALA A 451 -20.43 -27.97 -11.00
C ALA A 451 -20.35 -28.43 -12.48
N GLY A 452 -19.26 -28.10 -13.13
CA GLY A 452 -19.00 -28.51 -14.52
C GLY A 452 -17.83 -27.76 -15.14
N ALA A 453 -17.23 -28.35 -16.16
CA ALA A 453 -16.14 -27.78 -16.96
C ALA A 453 -16.51 -27.69 -18.43
N PHE A 454 -16.02 -26.63 -19.09
CA PHE A 454 -16.24 -26.39 -20.50
C PHE A 454 -14.91 -26.06 -21.19
N GLN A 455 -14.59 -26.83 -22.23
CA GLN A 455 -13.40 -26.60 -23.05
C GLN A 455 -13.69 -25.55 -24.12
N THR A 456 -12.85 -24.55 -24.21
CA THR A 456 -12.91 -23.52 -25.25
C THR A 456 -11.94 -23.82 -26.39
N PRO A 457 -12.23 -23.37 -27.61
CA PRO A 457 -11.34 -23.60 -28.77
C PRO A 457 -9.94 -22.95 -28.62
N ALA A 458 -9.82 -21.94 -27.79
CA ALA A 458 -8.56 -21.26 -27.49
C ALA A 458 -8.47 -20.92 -25.99
N PRO A 459 -7.25 -20.75 -25.43
CA PRO A 459 -7.06 -20.36 -24.03
C PRO A 459 -7.75 -19.04 -23.70
N VAL A 460 -8.57 -19.06 -22.66
CA VAL A 460 -9.32 -17.88 -22.18
C VAL A 460 -8.46 -17.06 -21.25
N THR A 461 -8.40 -15.75 -21.48
CA THR A 461 -7.65 -14.79 -20.66
C THR A 461 -8.52 -14.05 -19.68
N ILE A 462 -9.79 -13.81 -20.05
CA ILE A 462 -10.74 -13.02 -19.27
C ILE A 462 -12.16 -13.51 -19.50
N VAL A 463 -12.99 -13.49 -18.46
CA VAL A 463 -14.43 -13.79 -18.55
C VAL A 463 -15.23 -12.65 -17.92
N ALA A 464 -16.42 -12.41 -18.46
CA ALA A 464 -17.45 -11.55 -17.90
C ALA A 464 -18.83 -12.18 -18.09
N ALA A 465 -19.79 -11.86 -17.24
CA ALA A 465 -21.14 -12.39 -17.34
C ALA A 465 -22.21 -11.34 -17.05
N ALA A 466 -23.37 -11.50 -17.69
CA ALA A 466 -24.61 -10.78 -17.41
C ALA A 466 -25.78 -11.78 -17.48
N GLY A 467 -26.39 -12.08 -16.32
CA GLY A 467 -27.37 -13.15 -16.21
C GLY A 467 -26.77 -14.51 -16.61
N SER A 468 -27.38 -15.20 -17.59
CA SER A 468 -26.87 -16.46 -18.16
C SER A 468 -25.89 -16.27 -19.34
N VAL A 469 -25.67 -15.03 -19.78
CA VAL A 469 -24.75 -14.74 -20.88
C VAL A 469 -23.33 -14.62 -20.35
N VAL A 470 -22.39 -15.38 -20.92
CA VAL A 470 -20.97 -15.39 -20.56
C VAL A 470 -20.16 -15.00 -21.77
N ALA A 471 -19.33 -13.97 -21.65
CA ALA A 471 -18.35 -13.58 -22.63
C ALA A 471 -16.96 -14.07 -22.23
N ALA A 472 -16.25 -14.72 -23.13
CA ALA A 472 -14.90 -15.22 -22.95
C ALA A 472 -13.95 -14.58 -23.97
N GLY A 473 -12.98 -13.82 -23.49
CA GLY A 473 -11.93 -13.22 -24.31
C GLY A 473 -10.68 -14.09 -24.31
N SER A 474 -10.01 -14.17 -25.44
CA SER A 474 -8.89 -15.07 -25.66
C SER A 474 -7.69 -14.38 -26.32
N ASP A 475 -6.54 -15.03 -26.27
CA ASP A 475 -5.31 -14.57 -26.93
C ASP A 475 -5.40 -14.62 -28.48
N ASP A 476 -6.34 -15.40 -29.01
CA ASP A 476 -6.63 -15.49 -30.44
C ASP A 476 -7.36 -14.25 -31.00
N LYS A 477 -7.53 -13.22 -30.20
CA LYS A 477 -8.20 -11.93 -30.50
C LYS A 477 -9.71 -12.05 -30.70
N LEU A 478 -10.31 -13.14 -30.25
CA LEU A 478 -11.75 -13.37 -30.38
C LEU A 478 -12.43 -13.19 -28.99
N VAL A 479 -13.65 -12.67 -29.05
CA VAL A 479 -14.56 -12.73 -27.90
C VAL A 479 -15.70 -13.66 -28.28
N ARG A 480 -15.82 -14.78 -27.56
CA ARG A 480 -16.91 -15.73 -27.74
C ARG A 480 -17.98 -15.48 -26.73
N ILE A 481 -19.21 -15.37 -27.18
CA ILE A 481 -20.36 -15.14 -26.32
C ILE A 481 -21.15 -16.43 -26.25
N PHE A 482 -21.38 -16.91 -25.04
CA PHE A 482 -22.09 -18.14 -24.73
C PHE A 482 -23.37 -17.84 -23.98
N ASN A 483 -24.37 -18.70 -24.14
CA ASN A 483 -25.49 -18.83 -23.21
C ASN A 483 -25.26 -20.07 -22.35
N ALA A 484 -25.14 -19.89 -21.04
CA ALA A 484 -24.95 -20.94 -20.07
C ALA A 484 -26.32 -21.52 -19.67
N SER A 485 -26.76 -22.58 -20.34
CA SER A 485 -28.02 -23.27 -20.03
C SER A 485 -27.91 -24.22 -18.84
N SER A 486 -26.72 -24.77 -18.60
CA SER A 486 -26.37 -25.55 -17.40
C SER A 486 -24.93 -25.32 -17.02
N ALA A 487 -24.51 -25.81 -15.85
CA ALA A 487 -23.15 -25.65 -15.34
C ALA A 487 -22.04 -26.22 -16.25
N SER A 488 -22.37 -27.21 -17.07
CA SER A 488 -21.46 -27.89 -18.01
C SER A 488 -21.82 -27.70 -19.47
N SER A 489 -22.91 -26.95 -19.79
CA SER A 489 -23.37 -26.74 -21.14
C SER A 489 -23.45 -25.26 -21.49
N PHE A 490 -22.48 -24.82 -22.28
CA PHE A 490 -22.36 -23.46 -22.80
C PHE A 490 -22.57 -23.51 -24.32
N SER A 491 -23.68 -22.96 -24.81
CA SER A 491 -23.95 -22.85 -26.24
C SER A 491 -23.38 -21.54 -26.77
N GLU A 492 -22.53 -21.61 -27.80
CA GLU A 492 -22.01 -20.40 -28.43
C GLU A 492 -23.13 -19.68 -29.17
N VAL A 493 -23.33 -18.41 -28.83
CA VAL A 493 -24.31 -17.52 -29.45
C VAL A 493 -23.68 -16.82 -30.65
N THR A 494 -22.46 -16.27 -30.46
CA THR A 494 -21.72 -15.58 -31.51
C THR A 494 -20.26 -15.43 -31.16
N THR A 495 -19.42 -15.13 -32.15
CA THR A 495 -18.03 -14.76 -31.99
C THR A 495 -17.77 -13.38 -32.58
N LEU A 496 -17.28 -12.45 -31.78
CA LEU A 496 -16.86 -11.09 -32.17
C LEU A 496 -15.42 -11.15 -32.67
N LYS A 497 -15.13 -10.64 -33.88
CA LYS A 497 -13.85 -10.82 -34.59
C LYS A 497 -13.10 -9.53 -34.90
N GLU A 498 -13.62 -8.39 -34.46
CA GLU A 498 -13.09 -7.06 -34.80
C GLU A 498 -11.84 -6.68 -34.03
N ALA A 499 -11.49 -7.42 -32.97
CA ALA A 499 -10.33 -7.10 -32.14
C ALA A 499 -9.02 -7.28 -32.90
N THR A 500 -8.12 -6.28 -32.75
CA THR A 500 -6.85 -6.23 -33.48
C THR A 500 -5.67 -6.79 -32.68
N SER A 501 -5.86 -7.04 -31.38
CA SER A 501 -4.86 -7.65 -30.49
C SER A 501 -5.56 -8.48 -29.41
N PRO A 502 -4.83 -9.29 -28.62
CA PRO A 502 -5.40 -10.12 -27.57
C PRO A 502 -6.32 -9.37 -26.63
N ILE A 503 -7.36 -10.06 -26.16
CA ILE A 503 -8.35 -9.51 -25.23
C ILE A 503 -7.75 -9.47 -23.82
N SER A 504 -7.87 -8.35 -23.13
CA SER A 504 -7.30 -8.18 -21.81
C SER A 504 -8.26 -7.70 -20.72
N ALA A 505 -9.42 -7.17 -21.13
CA ALA A 505 -10.47 -6.75 -20.21
C ALA A 505 -11.85 -6.90 -20.87
N LEU A 506 -12.85 -7.31 -20.09
CA LEU A 506 -14.24 -7.43 -20.50
C LEU A 506 -15.14 -6.86 -19.39
N SER A 507 -16.20 -6.16 -19.79
CA SER A 507 -17.21 -5.70 -18.83
C SER A 507 -18.56 -5.55 -19.53
N PHE A 508 -19.59 -6.21 -19.01
CA PHE A 508 -20.98 -5.95 -19.42
C PHE A 508 -21.51 -4.70 -18.74
N SER A 509 -22.40 -4.01 -19.42
CA SER A 509 -23.23 -2.97 -18.80
C SER A 509 -24.15 -3.59 -17.72
N PRO A 510 -24.54 -2.82 -16.69
CA PRO A 510 -25.44 -3.30 -15.62
C PRO A 510 -26.73 -3.96 -16.13
N ASP A 511 -27.30 -3.48 -17.23
CA ASP A 511 -28.49 -4.04 -17.88
C ASP A 511 -28.19 -5.21 -18.83
N GLY A 512 -26.92 -5.55 -19.06
CA GLY A 512 -26.49 -6.62 -19.96
C GLY A 512 -26.64 -6.32 -21.45
N SER A 513 -27.06 -5.13 -21.83
CA SER A 513 -27.31 -4.74 -23.22
C SER A 513 -26.04 -4.40 -24.01
N HIS A 514 -24.96 -4.06 -23.32
CA HIS A 514 -23.68 -3.69 -23.94
C HIS A 514 -22.51 -4.48 -23.36
N LEU A 515 -21.46 -4.65 -24.16
CA LEU A 515 -20.19 -5.27 -23.77
C LEU A 515 -19.03 -4.36 -24.16
N ALA A 516 -18.22 -3.94 -23.20
CA ALA A 516 -16.96 -3.27 -23.45
C ALA A 516 -15.81 -4.29 -23.49
N VAL A 517 -14.93 -4.17 -24.47
CA VAL A 517 -13.83 -5.09 -24.76
C VAL A 517 -12.52 -4.30 -24.83
N GLY A 518 -11.63 -4.50 -23.87
CA GLY A 518 -10.31 -3.89 -23.80
C GLY A 518 -9.22 -4.81 -24.35
N LEU A 519 -8.26 -4.22 -25.04
CA LEU A 519 -7.21 -4.93 -25.75
C LEU A 519 -5.83 -4.65 -25.16
N THR A 520 -4.88 -5.56 -25.43
CA THR A 520 -3.48 -5.41 -24.99
C THR A 520 -2.75 -4.23 -25.65
N ASN A 521 -3.24 -3.72 -26.78
CA ASN A 521 -2.69 -2.55 -27.47
C ASN A 521 -3.31 -1.21 -27.05
N GLY A 522 -4.19 -1.20 -26.02
CA GLY A 522 -4.81 0.00 -25.50
C GLY A 522 -6.11 0.43 -26.19
N LYS A 523 -6.57 -0.28 -27.22
CA LYS A 523 -7.88 -0.02 -27.85
C LYS A 523 -9.01 -0.63 -27.04
N ILE A 524 -10.18 0.00 -27.13
CA ILE A 524 -11.41 -0.48 -26.50
C ILE A 524 -12.51 -0.44 -27.53
N PHE A 525 -13.27 -1.53 -27.61
CA PHE A 525 -14.48 -1.65 -28.44
C PHE A 525 -15.72 -1.70 -27.55
N ALA A 526 -16.83 -1.20 -28.00
CA ALA A 526 -18.12 -1.45 -27.40
C ALA A 526 -19.07 -2.10 -28.40
N TYR A 527 -19.79 -3.11 -27.93
CA TYR A 527 -20.79 -3.86 -28.67
C TYR A 527 -22.16 -3.69 -28.02
N SER A 528 -23.21 -3.72 -28.80
CA SER A 528 -24.60 -3.66 -28.36
C SER A 528 -25.36 -4.91 -28.78
N ASN A 529 -26.28 -5.36 -27.93
CA ASN A 529 -27.24 -6.44 -28.20
C ASN A 529 -28.70 -5.96 -28.28
N ALA A 530 -28.92 -4.66 -28.44
CA ALA A 530 -30.25 -4.06 -28.43
C ALA A 530 -31.18 -4.59 -29.52
N SER A 531 -30.62 -5.11 -30.63
CA SER A 531 -31.37 -5.72 -31.73
C SER A 531 -31.57 -7.24 -31.60
N GLY A 532 -31.16 -7.86 -30.47
CA GLY A 532 -31.13 -9.30 -30.28
C GLY A 532 -29.94 -10.01 -30.93
N SER A 533 -29.02 -9.26 -31.54
CA SER A 533 -27.76 -9.75 -32.08
C SER A 533 -26.62 -8.78 -31.68
N TRP A 534 -25.46 -9.32 -31.33
CA TRP A 534 -24.29 -8.53 -30.96
C TRP A 534 -23.68 -7.83 -32.19
N THR A 535 -23.68 -6.51 -32.17
CA THR A 535 -23.13 -5.66 -33.22
C THR A 535 -22.14 -4.66 -32.65
N LEU A 536 -21.11 -4.35 -33.46
CA LEU A 536 -20.11 -3.31 -33.06
C LEU A 536 -20.78 -1.95 -33.03
N GLU A 537 -20.79 -1.30 -31.87
CA GLU A 537 -21.34 0.05 -31.70
C GLU A 537 -20.25 1.12 -31.88
N THR A 538 -19.07 0.89 -31.28
CA THR A 538 -17.92 1.78 -31.50
C THR A 538 -16.58 1.06 -31.36
N ASN A 539 -15.61 1.49 -32.17
CA ASN A 539 -14.19 1.13 -32.11
C ASN A 539 -13.31 2.39 -31.93
N ARG A 540 -13.91 3.52 -31.60
CA ARG A 540 -13.23 4.83 -31.54
C ARG A 540 -12.55 5.11 -30.20
N TRP A 541 -12.71 4.27 -29.18
CA TRP A 541 -12.08 4.43 -27.90
C TRP A 541 -10.61 3.94 -27.96
N SER A 542 -9.74 4.86 -28.40
CA SER A 542 -8.32 4.56 -28.65
C SER A 542 -7.45 5.71 -28.14
N ALA A 543 -7.12 5.71 -26.83
CA ALA A 543 -6.26 6.70 -26.21
C ALA A 543 -5.25 6.11 -25.21
N HIS A 544 -5.48 4.91 -24.72
CA HIS A 544 -4.46 4.20 -23.97
C HIS A 544 -3.29 3.80 -24.88
N THR A 545 -2.08 3.85 -24.34
CA THR A 545 -0.84 3.49 -25.06
C THR A 545 -0.26 2.16 -24.60
N ALA A 546 -0.91 1.50 -23.63
CA ALA A 546 -0.52 0.20 -23.12
C ALA A 546 -1.78 -0.65 -22.84
N ARG A 547 -1.57 -1.89 -22.41
CA ARG A 547 -2.61 -2.87 -22.09
C ARG A 547 -3.69 -2.29 -21.21
N VAL A 548 -4.95 -2.40 -21.62
CA VAL A 548 -6.13 -2.12 -20.79
C VAL A 548 -6.24 -3.23 -19.76
N THR A 549 -6.24 -2.86 -18.50
CA THR A 549 -6.26 -3.80 -17.36
C THR A 549 -7.65 -4.04 -16.81
N SER A 550 -8.49 -3.00 -16.85
CA SER A 550 -9.83 -3.06 -16.26
C SER A 550 -10.79 -2.11 -16.96
N LEU A 551 -12.04 -2.50 -17.01
CA LEU A 551 -13.17 -1.75 -17.55
C LEU A 551 -14.33 -1.83 -16.57
N ALA A 552 -15.09 -0.76 -16.45
CA ALA A 552 -16.36 -0.76 -15.71
C ALA A 552 -17.37 0.21 -16.36
N TRP A 553 -18.63 -0.18 -16.39
CA TRP A 553 -19.73 0.67 -16.87
C TRP A 553 -20.31 1.51 -15.73
N SER A 554 -20.75 2.71 -16.06
CA SER A 554 -21.54 3.52 -15.14
C SER A 554 -22.90 2.87 -14.84
N PRO A 555 -23.47 3.11 -13.63
CA PRO A 555 -24.79 2.58 -13.28
C PRO A 555 -25.89 2.89 -14.31
N ALA A 556 -25.83 4.05 -14.96
CA ALA A 556 -26.79 4.46 -15.99
C ALA A 556 -26.51 3.86 -17.39
N ASN A 557 -25.54 2.97 -17.58
CA ASN A 557 -25.15 2.33 -18.85
C ASN A 557 -24.66 3.31 -19.95
N LYS A 558 -24.30 4.56 -19.59
CA LYS A 558 -23.96 5.62 -20.55
C LYS A 558 -22.47 5.82 -20.77
N HIS A 559 -21.65 5.43 -19.78
CA HIS A 559 -20.22 5.70 -19.76
C HIS A 559 -19.43 4.46 -19.37
N VAL A 560 -18.21 4.36 -19.89
CA VAL A 560 -17.23 3.35 -19.48
C VAL A 560 -16.03 4.03 -18.89
N VAL A 561 -15.55 3.56 -17.74
CA VAL A 561 -14.23 3.88 -17.22
C VAL A 561 -13.25 2.79 -17.59
N SER A 562 -12.03 3.17 -17.94
CA SER A 562 -10.94 2.26 -18.25
C SER A 562 -9.67 2.63 -17.51
N GLY A 563 -8.94 1.60 -17.06
CA GLY A 563 -7.60 1.72 -16.52
C GLY A 563 -6.61 0.90 -17.35
N ALA A 564 -5.36 1.35 -17.43
CA ALA A 564 -4.33 0.65 -18.19
C ALA A 564 -2.93 0.75 -17.55
N LEU A 565 -2.00 -0.04 -18.06
CA LEU A 565 -0.59 -0.01 -17.64
C LEU A 565 0.11 1.30 -18.03
N ASP A 566 -0.48 2.15 -18.87
CA ASP A 566 0.00 3.49 -19.19
C ASP A 566 -0.22 4.51 -18.07
N THR A 567 -0.62 4.05 -16.88
CA THR A 567 -0.85 4.85 -15.66
C THR A 567 -2.10 5.73 -15.68
N ASN A 568 -2.84 5.77 -16.78
CA ASN A 568 -3.97 6.68 -16.96
C ASN A 568 -5.32 6.00 -16.70
N VAL A 569 -6.28 6.84 -16.32
CA VAL A 569 -7.71 6.49 -16.26
C VAL A 569 -8.46 7.36 -17.27
N PHE A 570 -9.29 6.73 -18.10
CA PHE A 570 -10.18 7.43 -19.03
C PHE A 570 -11.64 7.12 -18.71
N VAL A 571 -12.50 8.11 -18.94
CA VAL A 571 -13.96 7.95 -18.99
C VAL A 571 -14.44 8.26 -20.41
N TRP A 572 -15.16 7.32 -20.98
CA TRP A 572 -15.65 7.34 -22.36
C TRP A 572 -17.16 7.51 -22.38
N SER A 573 -17.68 8.25 -23.36
CA SER A 573 -19.12 8.39 -23.60
C SER A 573 -19.56 7.42 -24.70
N LEU A 574 -20.64 6.68 -24.43
CA LEU A 574 -21.25 5.82 -25.45
C LEU A 574 -22.01 6.65 -26.50
N ALA A 575 -22.79 7.64 -26.05
CA ALA A 575 -23.57 8.50 -26.94
C ALA A 575 -22.71 9.38 -27.86
N ASP A 576 -21.49 9.74 -27.42
CA ASP A 576 -20.51 10.47 -28.22
C ASP A 576 -19.14 9.80 -28.10
N PRO A 577 -18.84 8.78 -28.92
CA PRO A 577 -17.60 8.01 -28.82
C PRO A 577 -16.32 8.82 -29.04
N GLY A 578 -16.41 10.03 -29.58
CA GLY A 578 -15.28 10.97 -29.68
C GLY A 578 -14.97 11.69 -28.39
N LYS A 579 -15.92 11.74 -27.46
CA LYS A 579 -15.81 12.48 -26.20
C LYS A 579 -15.26 11.61 -25.09
N ARG A 580 -14.15 12.03 -24.52
CA ARG A 580 -13.51 11.38 -23.39
C ARG A 580 -12.88 12.38 -22.43
N VAL A 581 -12.69 11.98 -21.20
CA VAL A 581 -11.89 12.71 -20.21
C VAL A 581 -10.86 11.78 -19.62
N LYS A 582 -9.74 12.33 -19.13
CA LYS A 582 -8.65 11.53 -18.58
C LYS A 582 -8.10 12.10 -17.29
N ALA A 583 -7.70 11.20 -16.38
CA ALA A 583 -6.81 11.46 -15.29
C ALA A 583 -5.42 10.94 -15.67
N ASN A 584 -4.47 11.87 -15.85
CA ASN A 584 -3.08 11.54 -16.20
C ASN A 584 -2.35 11.03 -14.96
N ASN A 585 -1.48 10.02 -15.15
CA ASN A 585 -0.64 9.49 -14.08
C ASN A 585 -1.47 9.18 -12.81
N ALA A 586 -2.66 8.61 -13.02
CA ALA A 586 -3.57 8.29 -11.94
C ALA A 586 -2.89 7.40 -10.90
N HIS A 587 -2.11 6.40 -11.35
CA HIS A 587 -1.35 5.53 -10.46
C HIS A 587 0.09 5.36 -10.95
N LYS A 588 1.03 5.36 -10.03
CA LYS A 588 2.43 5.02 -10.31
C LYS A 588 2.52 3.56 -10.75
N GLU A 589 3.19 3.28 -11.88
CA GLU A 589 3.42 1.94 -12.44
C GLU A 589 2.18 1.23 -13.03
N GLY A 590 1.03 1.88 -13.11
CA GLY A 590 -0.15 1.37 -13.81
C GLY A 590 -1.39 1.25 -12.95
N VAL A 591 -2.52 1.17 -13.62
CA VAL A 591 -3.84 0.95 -13.03
C VAL A 591 -4.13 -0.55 -13.01
N GLY A 592 -4.48 -1.11 -11.86
CA GLY A 592 -4.84 -2.54 -11.72
C GLY A 592 -6.33 -2.77 -11.93
N ALA A 593 -7.17 -1.93 -11.33
CA ALA A 593 -8.62 -2.05 -11.42
C ALA A 593 -9.31 -0.69 -11.40
N VAL A 594 -10.53 -0.63 -11.93
CA VAL A 594 -11.43 0.53 -11.89
C VAL A 594 -12.86 0.10 -11.57
N ALA A 595 -13.61 0.99 -10.92
CA ALA A 595 -15.02 0.77 -10.62
C ALA A 595 -15.79 2.10 -10.63
N TRP A 596 -17.10 2.04 -10.91
CA TRP A 596 -18.03 3.13 -10.63
C TRP A 596 -18.68 2.88 -9.27
N THR A 597 -18.89 3.94 -8.51
CA THR A 597 -19.67 3.89 -7.26
C THR A 597 -20.99 4.60 -7.40
N THR A 598 -21.02 5.67 -8.17
CA THR A 598 -22.21 6.42 -8.58
C THR A 598 -21.99 6.90 -10.01
N ASP A 599 -23.00 7.50 -10.67
CA ASP A 599 -22.85 8.01 -12.04
C ASP A 599 -21.86 9.18 -12.16
N ASP A 600 -21.46 9.80 -11.04
CA ASP A 600 -20.50 10.90 -11.00
C ASP A 600 -19.20 10.58 -10.27
N LYS A 601 -19.03 9.32 -9.76
CA LYS A 601 -17.82 8.91 -9.02
C LYS A 601 -17.21 7.62 -9.53
N VAL A 602 -15.92 7.69 -9.78
CA VAL A 602 -15.07 6.58 -10.20
C VAL A 602 -14.01 6.32 -9.12
N ILE A 603 -13.73 5.05 -8.89
CA ILE A 603 -12.60 4.62 -8.06
C ILE A 603 -11.59 3.89 -8.96
N SER A 604 -10.32 4.20 -8.79
CA SER A 604 -9.21 3.49 -9.43
C SER A 604 -8.23 2.96 -8.40
N MET A 605 -7.64 1.81 -8.68
CA MET A 605 -6.68 1.11 -7.84
C MET A 605 -5.44 0.78 -8.66
N GLY A 606 -4.26 0.87 -8.06
CA GLY A 606 -3.04 0.79 -8.84
C GLY A 606 -1.91 -0.06 -8.27
N ALA A 607 -0.86 -0.14 -9.05
CA ALA A 607 0.38 -0.81 -8.70
C ALA A 607 1.11 -0.13 -7.51
N ASP A 608 0.78 1.13 -7.23
CA ASP A 608 1.24 1.89 -6.05
C ASP A 608 0.50 1.51 -4.76
N ALA A 609 -0.37 0.48 -4.80
CA ALA A 609 -1.17 0.00 -3.68
C ALA A 609 -2.19 1.01 -3.12
N ALA A 610 -2.39 2.14 -3.78
CA ALA A 610 -3.35 3.17 -3.40
C ALA A 610 -4.70 2.98 -4.09
N VAL A 611 -5.73 3.49 -3.46
CA VAL A 611 -7.08 3.65 -4.03
C VAL A 611 -7.33 5.15 -4.21
N LYS A 612 -7.80 5.57 -5.39
CA LYS A 612 -8.09 6.97 -5.69
C LYS A 612 -9.53 7.15 -6.11
N VAL A 613 -10.17 8.15 -5.53
CA VAL A 613 -11.55 8.54 -5.84
C VAL A 613 -11.52 9.75 -6.75
N TRP A 614 -12.30 9.69 -7.81
CA TRP A 614 -12.40 10.72 -8.83
C TRP A 614 -13.84 11.17 -8.98
N LYS A 615 -14.04 12.48 -9.03
CA LYS A 615 -15.31 13.08 -9.41
C LYS A 615 -15.36 13.28 -10.92
N VAL A 616 -16.43 12.80 -11.55
CA VAL A 616 -16.70 12.97 -12.98
C VAL A 616 -17.86 13.96 -13.12
N ALA A 617 -17.61 15.12 -13.75
CA ALA A 617 -18.62 16.15 -13.95
C ALA A 617 -19.00 16.30 -15.42
N GLY A 618 -20.22 16.79 -15.69
CA GLY A 618 -20.76 16.96 -17.03
C GLY A 618 -21.08 15.63 -17.73
N VAL A 619 -21.44 14.62 -16.94
CA VAL A 619 -22.04 13.36 -17.38
C VAL A 619 -23.52 13.67 -17.65
N PRO A 620 -24.02 13.58 -18.89
CA PRO A 620 -25.42 13.87 -19.22
C PRO A 620 -26.37 12.80 -18.73
#